data_4180ab423eabd5a5f72be5cd8115f924
#
_entry.id   4180ab423eabd5a5f72be5cd8115f924
#
_cell.length_a   1.000
_cell.length_b   1.000
_cell.length_c   1.000
_cell.angle_alpha   90.00
_cell.angle_beta   90.00
_cell.angle_gamma   90.00
#
_symmetry.space_group_name_H-M   'P 1'
#
loop_
_entity.id
_entity.type
_entity.pdbx_description
1 polymer ?
#
loop_
_entity_poly.entity_id
_entity_poly.type
_entity_poly.pdbx_seq_one_letter_code
_entity_poly.pdbx_strand_id
1 'polypeptide(L)'
;MTRLPFGRGARAVAVASLVLLQACSSPPPAAPTLAADVPAAWQGQRNATPGAMLQAGWWRSFGDPVLDRLVDQALAHNTDLRVAAARVAEARALGDVQRAAGLPTLDFGYGGNRSQSISAATGKPYLATVSQPQFQAAYEVDLWGRIDALNRSADAQLQASEAARDSAALSVAATTASSYIGLRALDARLQVAQQTLNARDAALKLARSRQERGYTSALETQQSETEYRATAAVVPQLQLAIRRQEHAISLLTGSAPGAVPRGLALNDLRLSPLPALGLPSDLLRRRPDIANAEAQLLASDAQLSAARAQLLPSLRLSATLGSITSSALRGDPFKLWSLGGSVLAPLFEGGRLRAQVKASDARREQALAGYEKAVLTAFGEVEDQLAAVEELERQSVEVEAQRAALQEGLRVASNRYKEGYASYLDELDAQRNLFSAQQTALQLRADQLAARVNLDRALGGGWQPETVSVTSAGR
;
A
#
# COMPACT_ATOMS: atom_id res chain seq x y z
N MET A 1 -71.14 -11.06 27.88
CA MET A 1 -70.52 -10.33 26.76
C MET A 1 -70.33 -8.87 27.13
N THR A 2 -69.22 -8.53 27.68
CA THR A 2 -68.92 -7.15 28.12
C THR A 2 -67.68 -6.69 27.36
N ARG A 3 -67.86 -5.76 26.39
CA ARG A 3 -66.77 -5.13 25.64
C ARG A 3 -66.14 -4.07 26.50
N LEU A 4 -64.86 -4.23 26.82
CA LEU A 4 -64.03 -3.20 27.44
C LEU A 4 -63.73 -2.10 26.39
N PRO A 5 -63.89 -0.81 26.71
CA PRO A 5 -63.54 0.28 25.83
C PRO A 5 -62.04 0.52 25.85
N PHE A 6 -61.32 0.17 24.81
CA PHE A 6 -59.94 0.61 24.60
C PHE A 6 -59.94 2.15 24.45
N GLY A 7 -59.58 2.84 25.52
CA GLY A 7 -59.67 4.27 25.63
C GLY A 7 -58.72 5.03 24.68
N ARG A 8 -59.15 6.21 24.23
CA ARG A 8 -58.41 7.21 23.44
C ARG A 8 -56.99 7.53 23.99
N GLY A 9 -56.79 7.30 25.28
CA GLY A 9 -55.46 7.48 25.93
C GLY A 9 -54.38 6.49 25.48
N ALA A 10 -54.73 5.23 25.20
CA ALA A 10 -53.77 4.22 24.74
C ALA A 10 -53.24 4.51 23.32
N ARG A 11 -54.09 5.10 22.47
CA ARG A 11 -53.70 5.52 21.09
C ARG A 11 -52.79 6.76 21.11
N ALA A 12 -53.02 7.70 22.04
CA ALA A 12 -52.20 8.89 22.19
C ALA A 12 -50.81 8.55 22.73
N VAL A 13 -50.70 7.60 23.67
CA VAL A 13 -49.41 7.09 24.18
C VAL A 13 -48.66 6.33 23.12
N ALA A 14 -49.32 5.50 22.31
CA ALA A 14 -48.68 4.76 21.21
C ALA A 14 -48.16 5.70 20.10
N VAL A 15 -48.90 6.76 19.73
CA VAL A 15 -48.47 7.75 18.75
C VAL A 15 -47.34 8.63 19.30
N ALA A 16 -47.39 9.05 20.57
CA ALA A 16 -46.30 9.78 21.22
C ALA A 16 -45.01 8.95 21.32
N SER A 17 -45.12 7.63 21.57
CA SER A 17 -43.99 6.71 21.60
C SER A 17 -43.38 6.52 20.21
N LEU A 18 -44.18 6.48 19.11
CA LEU A 18 -43.68 6.39 17.72
C LEU A 18 -42.96 7.68 17.29
N VAL A 19 -43.45 8.86 17.71
CA VAL A 19 -42.81 10.16 17.37
C VAL A 19 -41.49 10.35 18.13
N LEU A 20 -41.41 9.86 19.37
CA LEU A 20 -40.17 9.88 20.15
C LEU A 20 -39.10 8.93 19.59
N LEU A 21 -39.48 7.83 18.91
CA LEU A 21 -38.58 6.90 18.26
C LEU A 21 -37.92 7.47 16.95
N GLN A 22 -38.60 8.37 16.27
CA GLN A 22 -38.05 9.04 15.09
C GLN A 22 -37.07 10.17 15.40
N ALA A 23 -37.13 10.76 16.59
CA ALA A 23 -36.23 11.85 17.02
C ALA A 23 -34.82 11.38 17.43
N CYS A 24 -34.59 10.08 17.57
CA CYS A 24 -33.32 9.50 18.01
C CYS A 24 -32.44 8.90 16.90
N SER A 25 -32.81 9.07 15.62
CA SER A 25 -31.88 8.69 14.54
C SER A 25 -30.73 9.71 14.49
N SER A 26 -29.53 9.29 14.83
CA SER A 26 -28.34 10.12 14.61
C SER A 26 -28.22 10.41 13.12
N PRO A 27 -28.11 11.67 12.68
CA PRO A 27 -27.88 11.99 11.29
C PRO A 27 -26.59 11.27 10.83
N PRO A 28 -26.53 10.75 9.59
CA PRO A 28 -25.32 10.22 9.03
C PRO A 28 -24.22 11.30 9.15
N PRO A 29 -22.96 10.92 9.44
CA PRO A 29 -21.87 11.88 9.46
C PRO A 29 -21.83 12.64 8.13
N ALA A 30 -21.64 13.96 8.20
CA ALA A 30 -21.50 14.79 7.00
C ALA A 30 -20.33 14.25 6.17
N ALA A 31 -20.50 14.22 4.84
CA ALA A 31 -19.41 13.85 3.95
C ALA A 31 -18.17 14.70 4.28
N PRO A 32 -16.98 14.09 4.38
CA PRO A 32 -15.78 14.82 4.73
C PRO A 32 -15.53 15.90 3.66
N THR A 33 -15.55 17.16 4.07
CA THR A 33 -15.07 18.26 3.22
C THR A 33 -13.57 18.29 3.35
N LEU A 34 -12.85 18.03 2.24
CA LEU A 34 -11.41 18.25 2.17
C LEU A 34 -11.12 19.71 2.53
N ALA A 35 -10.34 19.94 3.59
CA ALA A 35 -9.84 21.28 3.91
C ALA A 35 -8.73 21.72 2.95
N ALA A 36 -8.12 20.79 2.21
CA ALA A 36 -7.10 21.06 1.21
C ALA A 36 -7.74 21.55 -0.11
N ASP A 37 -7.29 22.71 -0.59
CA ASP A 37 -7.65 23.19 -1.92
C ASP A 37 -7.06 22.23 -2.98
N VAL A 38 -7.93 21.61 -3.77
CA VAL A 38 -7.53 20.79 -4.92
C VAL A 38 -7.12 21.73 -6.06
N PRO A 39 -5.87 21.68 -6.55
CA PRO A 39 -5.44 22.52 -7.66
C PRO A 39 -6.31 22.31 -8.90
N ALA A 40 -6.62 23.40 -9.62
CA ALA A 40 -7.41 23.31 -10.85
C ALA A 40 -6.63 22.69 -12.03
N ALA A 41 -5.29 22.78 -12.00
CA ALA A 41 -4.39 22.25 -13.04
C ALA A 41 -3.01 21.94 -12.43
N TRP A 42 -2.26 21.06 -13.08
CA TRP A 42 -0.87 20.78 -12.76
C TRP A 42 0.05 21.94 -13.14
N GLN A 43 1.05 22.27 -12.31
CA GLN A 43 2.01 23.36 -12.60
C GLN A 43 2.92 23.01 -13.77
N GLY A 44 3.33 21.71 -13.87
CA GLY A 44 4.17 21.19 -14.95
C GLY A 44 3.44 20.95 -16.28
N GLN A 45 2.15 21.27 -16.40
CA GLN A 45 1.34 20.94 -17.59
C GLN A 45 1.57 21.83 -18.81
N ARG A 46 2.47 22.82 -18.76
CA ARG A 46 2.63 23.85 -19.82
C ARG A 46 2.97 23.27 -21.20
N ASN A 47 3.48 22.02 -21.30
CA ASN A 47 3.92 21.39 -22.56
C ASN A 47 3.39 19.97 -22.77
N ALA A 48 2.43 19.48 -21.99
CA ALA A 48 1.91 18.12 -22.16
C ALA A 48 0.97 18.07 -23.37
N THR A 49 1.43 17.44 -24.44
CA THR A 49 0.54 17.00 -25.54
C THR A 49 -0.48 16.01 -24.95
N PRO A 50 -1.78 16.09 -25.31
CA PRO A 50 -2.76 15.12 -24.83
C PRO A 50 -2.32 13.70 -25.23
N GLY A 51 -1.82 12.92 -24.28
CA GLY A 51 -1.45 11.52 -24.46
C GLY A 51 -2.66 10.59 -24.24
N ALA A 52 -2.46 9.30 -24.48
CA ALA A 52 -3.42 8.29 -24.10
C ALA A 52 -3.51 8.18 -22.57
N MET A 53 -4.68 7.82 -22.05
CA MET A 53 -4.86 7.50 -20.64
C MET A 53 -3.91 6.38 -20.21
N LEU A 54 -3.31 6.51 -19.04
CA LEU A 54 -2.47 5.48 -18.47
C LEU A 54 -3.29 4.20 -18.24
N GLN A 55 -2.78 3.08 -18.74
CA GLN A 55 -3.42 1.77 -18.61
C GLN A 55 -2.59 0.85 -17.71
N ALA A 56 -3.22 -0.17 -17.17
CA ALA A 56 -2.51 -1.26 -16.49
C ALA A 56 -1.47 -1.88 -17.43
N GLY A 57 -0.29 -2.24 -16.88
CA GLY A 57 0.82 -2.74 -17.70
C GLY A 57 1.64 -1.64 -18.39
N TRP A 58 1.63 -0.43 -17.86
CA TRP A 58 2.36 0.75 -18.35
C TRP A 58 3.86 0.47 -18.60
N TRP A 59 4.48 -0.48 -17.88
CA TRP A 59 5.90 -0.85 -18.05
C TRP A 59 6.21 -1.44 -19.42
N ARG A 60 5.22 -1.97 -20.14
CA ARG A 60 5.38 -2.51 -21.51
C ARG A 60 5.72 -1.41 -22.52
N SER A 61 5.44 -0.16 -22.18
CA SER A 61 5.77 0.99 -23.00
C SER A 61 7.28 1.19 -23.21
N PHE A 62 8.13 0.66 -22.31
CA PHE A 62 9.58 0.69 -22.46
C PHE A 62 10.09 -0.27 -23.56
N GLY A 63 9.29 -1.22 -24.02
CA GLY A 63 9.54 -2.07 -25.16
C GLY A 63 10.53 -3.21 -24.92
N ASP A 64 10.83 -3.56 -23.67
CA ASP A 64 11.73 -4.66 -23.29
C ASP A 64 10.97 -5.88 -22.77
N PRO A 65 10.92 -7.00 -23.54
CA PRO A 65 10.21 -8.21 -23.10
C PRO A 65 10.79 -8.86 -21.84
N VAL A 66 12.04 -8.56 -21.47
CA VAL A 66 12.64 -9.06 -20.23
C VAL A 66 12.11 -8.26 -19.04
N LEU A 67 12.03 -6.94 -19.17
CA LEU A 67 11.39 -6.07 -18.18
C LEU A 67 9.94 -6.53 -17.94
N ASP A 68 9.18 -6.75 -19.02
CA ASP A 68 7.78 -7.19 -18.91
C ASP A 68 7.67 -8.46 -18.07
N ARG A 69 8.47 -9.49 -18.39
CA ARG A 69 8.47 -10.75 -17.66
C ARG A 69 8.88 -10.60 -16.18
N LEU A 70 9.87 -9.75 -15.89
CA LEU A 70 10.31 -9.52 -14.50
C LEU A 70 9.23 -8.85 -13.67
N VAL A 71 8.52 -7.86 -14.23
CA VAL A 71 7.41 -7.23 -13.54
C VAL A 71 6.25 -8.21 -13.36
N ASP A 72 5.89 -8.96 -14.40
CA ASP A 72 4.83 -9.98 -14.31
C ASP A 72 5.18 -11.07 -13.27
N GLN A 73 6.45 -11.52 -13.19
CA GLN A 73 6.92 -12.44 -12.16
C GLN A 73 6.86 -11.82 -10.76
N ALA A 74 7.26 -10.56 -10.62
CA ALA A 74 7.19 -9.86 -9.34
C ALA A 74 5.74 -9.75 -8.87
N LEU A 75 4.81 -9.39 -9.74
CA LEU A 75 3.39 -9.31 -9.41
C LEU A 75 2.79 -10.68 -9.03
N ALA A 76 3.29 -11.77 -9.63
CA ALA A 76 2.81 -13.12 -9.35
C ALA A 76 3.41 -13.76 -8.09
N HIS A 77 4.67 -13.47 -7.77
CA HIS A 77 5.44 -14.24 -6.79
C HIS A 77 6.03 -13.42 -5.64
N ASN A 78 5.90 -12.09 -5.65
CA ASN A 78 6.42 -11.24 -4.58
C ASN A 78 5.83 -11.60 -3.22
N THR A 79 6.69 -11.71 -2.20
CA THR A 79 6.28 -12.11 -0.84
C THR A 79 5.44 -11.06 -0.14
N ASP A 80 5.70 -9.77 -0.38
CA ASP A 80 4.92 -8.68 0.23
C ASP A 80 3.50 -8.64 -0.33
N LEU A 81 3.31 -8.97 -1.62
CA LEU A 81 1.98 -9.12 -2.21
C LEU A 81 1.23 -10.32 -1.65
N ARG A 82 1.92 -11.41 -1.34
CA ARG A 82 1.31 -12.56 -0.64
C ARG A 82 0.86 -12.19 0.77
N VAL A 83 1.66 -11.40 1.50
CA VAL A 83 1.26 -10.85 2.80
C VAL A 83 0.05 -9.94 2.67
N ALA A 84 0.04 -9.04 1.67
CA ALA A 84 -1.10 -8.15 1.42
C ALA A 84 -2.38 -8.94 1.07
N ALA A 85 -2.29 -9.98 0.24
CA ALA A 85 -3.41 -10.86 -0.07
C ALA A 85 -3.94 -11.62 1.16
N ALA A 86 -3.05 -12.06 2.05
CA ALA A 86 -3.42 -12.70 3.32
C ALA A 86 -4.16 -11.72 4.25
N ARG A 87 -3.75 -10.44 4.30
CA ARG A 87 -4.45 -9.39 5.05
C ARG A 87 -5.87 -9.14 4.52
N VAL A 88 -6.06 -9.18 3.20
CA VAL A 88 -7.41 -9.10 2.60
C VAL A 88 -8.27 -10.29 3.03
N ALA A 89 -7.71 -11.51 3.01
CA ALA A 89 -8.43 -12.70 3.48
C ALA A 89 -8.78 -12.62 4.97
N GLU A 90 -7.87 -12.11 5.81
CA GLU A 90 -8.11 -11.84 7.23
C GLU A 90 -9.23 -10.81 7.42
N ALA A 91 -9.17 -9.67 6.73
CA ALA A 91 -10.19 -8.62 6.83
C ALA A 91 -11.58 -9.15 6.41
N ARG A 92 -11.63 -9.99 5.38
CA ARG A 92 -12.87 -10.65 4.94
C ARG A 92 -13.44 -11.57 6.01
N ALA A 93 -12.59 -12.42 6.61
CA ALA A 93 -13.00 -13.33 7.68
C ALA A 93 -13.47 -12.56 8.94
N LEU A 94 -12.80 -11.45 9.28
CA LEU A 94 -13.25 -10.56 10.38
C LEU A 94 -14.59 -9.90 10.06
N GLY A 95 -14.86 -9.55 8.81
CA GLY A 95 -16.16 -9.09 8.34
C GLY A 95 -17.23 -10.16 8.54
N ASP A 96 -16.94 -11.43 8.25
CA ASP A 96 -17.87 -12.54 8.49
C ASP A 96 -18.15 -12.74 10.00
N VAL A 97 -17.12 -12.64 10.85
CA VAL A 97 -17.27 -12.67 12.31
C VAL A 97 -18.18 -11.54 12.77
N GLN A 98 -18.00 -10.32 12.22
CA GLN A 98 -18.83 -9.18 12.60
C GLN A 98 -20.27 -9.35 12.14
N ARG A 99 -20.52 -9.85 10.93
CA ARG A 99 -21.86 -10.16 10.42
C ARG A 99 -22.57 -11.23 11.26
N ALA A 100 -21.81 -12.23 11.72
CA ALA A 100 -22.36 -13.28 12.59
C ALA A 100 -22.85 -12.73 13.94
N ALA A 101 -22.28 -11.61 14.44
CA ALA A 101 -22.78 -10.95 15.66
C ALA A 101 -24.20 -10.37 15.51
N GLY A 102 -24.69 -10.17 14.29
CA GLY A 102 -26.08 -9.81 13.97
C GLY A 102 -27.05 -10.98 13.86
N LEU A 103 -26.61 -12.22 14.08
CA LEU A 103 -27.41 -13.44 14.02
C LEU A 103 -27.66 -14.02 15.42
N PRO A 104 -28.77 -14.77 15.63
CA PRO A 104 -28.96 -15.52 16.87
C PRO A 104 -27.84 -16.54 17.11
N THR A 105 -27.35 -16.63 18.34
CA THR A 105 -26.46 -17.72 18.78
C THR A 105 -27.27 -18.86 19.35
N LEU A 106 -26.78 -20.08 19.21
CA LEU A 106 -27.33 -21.28 19.83
C LEU A 106 -26.19 -22.08 20.46
N ASP A 107 -26.22 -22.18 21.78
CA ASP A 107 -25.21 -22.87 22.55
C ASP A 107 -25.82 -24.06 23.29
N PHE A 108 -25.06 -25.15 23.44
CA PHE A 108 -25.36 -26.26 24.32
C PHE A 108 -24.48 -26.18 25.57
N GLY A 109 -25.14 -26.12 26.73
CA GLY A 109 -24.45 -26.13 28.02
C GLY A 109 -24.81 -27.36 28.82
N TYR A 110 -23.84 -27.92 29.52
CA TYR A 110 -24.04 -28.96 30.53
C TYR A 110 -23.46 -28.49 31.85
N GLY A 111 -24.34 -28.32 32.85
CA GLY A 111 -23.97 -27.99 34.23
C GLY A 111 -24.15 -29.21 35.13
N GLY A 112 -23.11 -29.59 35.89
CA GLY A 112 -23.18 -30.62 36.94
C GLY A 112 -22.67 -30.04 38.26
N ASN A 113 -23.44 -30.16 39.31
CA ASN A 113 -23.06 -29.68 40.63
C ASN A 113 -23.49 -30.66 41.73
N ARG A 114 -22.61 -30.88 42.69
CA ARG A 114 -22.92 -31.61 43.93
C ARG A 114 -22.66 -30.70 45.11
N SER A 115 -23.71 -30.38 45.83
CA SER A 115 -23.65 -29.42 46.96
C SER A 115 -24.40 -29.96 48.18
N GLN A 116 -23.94 -29.57 49.36
CA GLN A 116 -24.65 -29.75 50.58
C GLN A 116 -25.27 -28.41 51.00
N SER A 117 -26.57 -28.38 51.17
CA SER A 117 -27.34 -27.22 51.57
C SER A 117 -28.23 -27.54 52.77
N ILE A 118 -28.75 -26.53 53.45
CA ILE A 118 -29.68 -26.71 54.56
C ILE A 118 -31.10 -26.60 54.00
N SER A 119 -31.95 -27.57 54.27
CA SER A 119 -33.35 -27.54 53.88
C SER A 119 -34.10 -26.48 54.70
N ALA A 120 -34.72 -25.50 54.04
CA ALA A 120 -35.52 -24.48 54.68
C ALA A 120 -36.74 -25.07 55.41
N ALA A 121 -37.25 -26.20 54.99
CA ALA A 121 -38.42 -26.87 55.58
C ALA A 121 -38.10 -27.69 56.84
N THR A 122 -36.89 -28.23 56.96
CA THR A 122 -36.53 -29.15 58.05
C THR A 122 -35.36 -28.68 58.91
N GLY A 123 -34.65 -27.61 58.52
CA GLY A 123 -33.43 -27.14 59.17
C GLY A 123 -32.24 -28.11 59.09
N LYS A 124 -32.35 -29.23 58.36
CA LYS A 124 -31.31 -30.24 58.28
C LYS A 124 -30.48 -30.13 57.00
N PRO A 125 -29.17 -30.45 57.05
CA PRO A 125 -28.36 -30.51 55.87
C PRO A 125 -28.81 -31.68 54.93
N TYR A 126 -28.83 -31.39 53.61
CA TYR A 126 -29.08 -32.42 52.60
C TYR A 126 -28.06 -32.28 51.49
N LEU A 127 -27.74 -33.38 50.87
CA LEU A 127 -26.81 -33.44 49.73
C LEU A 127 -27.62 -33.54 48.43
N ALA A 128 -27.35 -32.65 47.50
CA ALA A 128 -27.98 -32.69 46.19
C ALA A 128 -26.91 -32.81 45.08
N THR A 129 -27.16 -33.70 44.14
CA THR A 129 -26.44 -33.75 42.89
C THR A 129 -27.39 -33.29 41.79
N VAL A 130 -27.03 -32.23 41.09
CA VAL A 130 -27.83 -31.60 40.03
C VAL A 130 -27.09 -31.79 38.70
N SER A 131 -27.80 -32.14 37.65
CA SER A 131 -27.33 -32.19 36.28
C SER A 131 -28.34 -31.45 35.39
N GLN A 132 -27.84 -30.52 34.58
CA GLN A 132 -28.67 -29.60 33.79
C GLN A 132 -28.12 -29.43 32.37
N PRO A 133 -28.41 -30.35 31.45
CA PRO A 133 -28.21 -30.13 30.02
C PRO A 133 -29.24 -29.14 29.50
N GLN A 134 -28.78 -28.12 28.75
CA GLN A 134 -29.66 -27.10 28.18
C GLN A 134 -29.13 -26.52 26.88
N PHE A 135 -30.04 -26.19 25.96
CA PHE A 135 -29.77 -25.29 24.82
C PHE A 135 -30.12 -23.87 25.22
N GLN A 136 -29.26 -22.92 24.84
CA GLN A 136 -29.44 -21.51 25.06
C GLN A 136 -29.34 -20.78 23.72
N ALA A 137 -30.35 -19.98 23.38
CA ALA A 137 -30.31 -19.08 22.26
C ALA A 137 -30.30 -17.63 22.77
N ALA A 138 -29.49 -16.78 22.12
CA ALA A 138 -29.42 -15.36 22.43
C ALA A 138 -29.37 -14.56 21.12
N TYR A 139 -30.07 -13.40 21.10
CA TYR A 139 -30.10 -12.51 19.95
C TYR A 139 -30.22 -11.05 20.44
N GLU A 140 -29.34 -10.17 19.93
CA GLU A 140 -29.44 -8.74 20.15
C GLU A 140 -30.18 -8.10 18.99
N VAL A 141 -31.31 -7.43 19.27
CA VAL A 141 -32.08 -6.69 18.27
C VAL A 141 -31.40 -5.36 18.01
N ASP A 142 -30.98 -5.10 16.81
CA ASP A 142 -30.27 -3.88 16.42
C ASP A 142 -31.21 -2.70 16.22
N LEU A 143 -31.74 -2.15 17.32
CA LEU A 143 -32.72 -1.04 17.30
C LEU A 143 -32.10 0.29 16.82
N TRP A 144 -30.81 0.49 17.10
CA TRP A 144 -30.13 1.77 16.91
C TRP A 144 -29.04 1.70 15.87
N GLY A 145 -28.93 0.60 15.13
CA GLY A 145 -27.95 0.41 14.09
C GLY A 145 -26.51 0.24 14.62
N ARG A 146 -26.33 -0.24 15.85
CA ARG A 146 -25.00 -0.50 16.43
C ARG A 146 -24.29 -1.61 15.68
N ILE A 147 -24.98 -2.72 15.47
CA ILE A 147 -24.43 -3.90 14.77
C ILE A 147 -24.24 -3.56 13.28
N ASP A 148 -25.22 -2.89 12.67
CA ASP A 148 -25.12 -2.42 11.28
C ASP A 148 -23.93 -1.46 11.10
N ALA A 149 -23.69 -0.53 12.02
CA ALA A 149 -22.55 0.37 11.99
C ALA A 149 -21.20 -0.40 12.10
N LEU A 150 -21.14 -1.43 12.96
CA LEU A 150 -19.96 -2.29 13.04
C LEU A 150 -19.72 -3.11 11.76
N ASN A 151 -20.81 -3.59 11.13
CA ASN A 151 -20.71 -4.26 9.82
C ASN A 151 -20.18 -3.32 8.74
N ARG A 152 -20.71 -2.10 8.66
CA ARG A 152 -20.19 -1.07 7.73
C ARG A 152 -18.73 -0.75 8.00
N SER A 153 -18.32 -0.70 9.27
CA SER A 153 -16.91 -0.51 9.62
C SER A 153 -16.03 -1.67 9.12
N ALA A 154 -16.49 -2.90 9.28
CA ALA A 154 -15.76 -4.09 8.82
C ALA A 154 -15.69 -4.15 7.28
N ASP A 155 -16.76 -3.80 6.59
CA ASP A 155 -16.79 -3.73 5.13
C ASP A 155 -15.85 -2.64 4.59
N ALA A 156 -15.82 -1.46 5.21
CA ALA A 156 -14.88 -0.40 4.87
C ALA A 156 -13.42 -0.81 5.18
N GLN A 157 -13.18 -1.57 6.25
CA GLN A 157 -11.85 -2.10 6.58
C GLN A 157 -11.39 -3.14 5.54
N LEU A 158 -12.30 -3.95 4.99
CA LEU A 158 -12.01 -4.86 3.87
C LEU A 158 -11.62 -4.06 2.63
N GLN A 159 -12.39 -3.03 2.26
CA GLN A 159 -12.06 -2.14 1.14
C GLN A 159 -10.70 -1.46 1.32
N ALA A 160 -10.38 -0.99 2.53
CA ALA A 160 -9.08 -0.44 2.85
C ALA A 160 -7.95 -1.47 2.61
N SER A 161 -8.16 -2.72 3.02
CA SER A 161 -7.18 -3.80 2.83
C SER A 161 -7.00 -4.18 1.35
N GLU A 162 -8.06 -4.17 0.57
CA GLU A 162 -8.01 -4.40 -0.89
C GLU A 162 -7.25 -3.27 -1.60
N ALA A 163 -7.55 -2.02 -1.28
CA ALA A 163 -6.82 -0.87 -1.82
C ALA A 163 -5.34 -0.85 -1.38
N ALA A 164 -5.03 -1.27 -0.16
CA ALA A 164 -3.64 -1.43 0.30
C ALA A 164 -2.88 -2.50 -0.49
N ARG A 165 -3.53 -3.63 -0.82
CA ARG A 165 -2.96 -4.67 -1.70
C ARG A 165 -2.64 -4.09 -3.08
N ASP A 166 -3.54 -3.33 -3.65
CA ASP A 166 -3.37 -2.74 -5.00
C ASP A 166 -2.27 -1.67 -5.00
N SER A 167 -2.18 -0.87 -3.93
CA SER A 167 -1.07 0.07 -3.73
C SER A 167 0.28 -0.65 -3.63
N ALA A 168 0.34 -1.77 -2.91
CA ALA A 168 1.53 -2.60 -2.84
C ALA A 168 1.91 -3.17 -4.21
N ALA A 169 0.94 -3.63 -5.00
CA ALA A 169 1.16 -4.15 -6.35
C ALA A 169 1.76 -3.08 -7.28
N LEU A 170 1.22 -1.87 -7.24
CA LEU A 170 1.74 -0.73 -7.99
C LEU A 170 3.17 -0.39 -7.58
N SER A 171 3.47 -0.39 -6.28
CA SER A 171 4.81 -0.14 -5.75
C SER A 171 5.80 -1.23 -6.15
N VAL A 172 5.42 -2.51 -6.11
CA VAL A 172 6.26 -3.64 -6.54
C VAL A 172 6.56 -3.54 -8.03
N ALA A 173 5.57 -3.24 -8.87
CA ALA A 173 5.78 -3.07 -10.30
C ALA A 173 6.77 -1.93 -10.60
N ALA A 174 6.58 -0.75 -9.98
CA ALA A 174 7.45 0.40 -10.17
C ALA A 174 8.88 0.16 -9.66
N THR A 175 9.01 -0.45 -8.48
CA THR A 175 10.33 -0.79 -7.91
C THR A 175 11.06 -1.82 -8.77
N THR A 176 10.37 -2.82 -9.31
CA THR A 176 10.95 -3.82 -10.20
C THR A 176 11.43 -3.18 -11.49
N ALA A 177 10.61 -2.32 -12.11
CA ALA A 177 10.97 -1.62 -13.33
C ALA A 177 12.18 -0.69 -13.12
N SER A 178 12.18 0.13 -12.08
CA SER A 178 13.29 1.03 -11.75
C SER A 178 14.57 0.25 -11.41
N SER A 179 14.45 -0.88 -10.70
CA SER A 179 15.59 -1.75 -10.36
C SER A 179 16.20 -2.38 -11.60
N TYR A 180 15.38 -2.81 -12.57
CA TYR A 180 15.87 -3.35 -13.82
C TYR A 180 16.55 -2.27 -14.69
N ILE A 181 15.98 -1.06 -14.81
CA ILE A 181 16.60 0.09 -15.47
C ILE A 181 17.95 0.41 -14.84
N GLY A 182 18.02 0.44 -13.50
CA GLY A 182 19.28 0.62 -12.78
C GLY A 182 20.32 -0.47 -13.08
N LEU A 183 19.90 -1.72 -13.21
CA LEU A 183 20.76 -2.83 -13.62
C LEU A 183 21.32 -2.60 -15.04
N ARG A 184 20.49 -2.18 -15.99
CA ARG A 184 20.92 -1.89 -17.36
C ARG A 184 21.90 -0.71 -17.42
N ALA A 185 21.72 0.30 -16.54
CA ALA A 185 22.66 1.41 -16.40
C ALA A 185 24.02 0.94 -15.88
N LEU A 186 24.03 0.09 -14.85
CA LEU A 186 25.27 -0.48 -14.32
C LEU A 186 26.02 -1.33 -15.35
N ASP A 187 25.30 -2.14 -16.15
CA ASP A 187 25.90 -2.92 -17.24
C ASP A 187 26.54 -2.00 -18.29
N ALA A 188 25.85 -0.93 -18.72
CA ALA A 188 26.38 0.03 -19.68
C ALA A 188 27.62 0.76 -19.14
N ARG A 189 27.59 1.16 -17.85
CA ARG A 189 28.73 1.79 -17.17
C ARG A 189 29.92 0.84 -17.05
N LEU A 190 29.67 -0.43 -16.75
CA LEU A 190 30.71 -1.47 -16.72
C LEU A 190 31.35 -1.65 -18.11
N GLN A 191 30.54 -1.68 -19.17
CA GLN A 191 31.03 -1.78 -20.55
C GLN A 191 31.98 -0.62 -20.90
N VAL A 192 31.59 0.63 -20.58
CA VAL A 192 32.44 1.81 -20.79
C VAL A 192 33.72 1.72 -19.95
N ALA A 193 33.64 1.30 -18.68
CA ALA A 193 34.80 1.14 -17.83
C ALA A 193 35.77 0.09 -18.35
N GLN A 194 35.29 -1.04 -18.87
CA GLN A 194 36.11 -2.09 -19.50
C GLN A 194 36.77 -1.60 -20.77
N GLN A 195 36.04 -0.90 -21.65
CA GLN A 195 36.62 -0.32 -22.86
C GLN A 195 37.71 0.70 -22.55
N THR A 196 37.46 1.58 -21.56
CA THR A 196 38.47 2.54 -21.08
C THR A 196 39.67 1.86 -20.45
N LEU A 197 39.47 0.80 -19.67
CA LEU A 197 40.54 0.01 -19.06
C LEU A 197 41.44 -0.60 -20.12
N ASN A 198 40.87 -1.17 -21.18
CA ASN A 198 41.62 -1.75 -22.31
C ASN A 198 42.43 -0.67 -23.05
N ALA A 199 41.86 0.51 -23.28
CA ALA A 199 42.58 1.63 -23.89
C ALA A 199 43.73 2.12 -23.00
N ARG A 200 43.53 2.24 -21.68
CA ARG A 200 44.57 2.64 -20.71
C ARG A 200 45.67 1.57 -20.58
N ASP A 201 45.35 0.28 -20.65
CA ASP A 201 46.34 -0.79 -20.67
C ASP A 201 47.25 -0.69 -21.88
N ALA A 202 46.69 -0.46 -23.08
CA ALA A 202 47.46 -0.26 -24.31
C ALA A 202 48.36 1.00 -24.22
N ALA A 203 47.83 2.09 -23.67
CA ALA A 203 48.60 3.33 -23.46
C ALA A 203 49.75 3.13 -22.45
N LEU A 204 49.54 2.40 -21.36
CA LEU A 204 50.57 2.08 -20.37
C LEU A 204 51.65 1.20 -20.96
N LYS A 205 51.31 0.17 -21.76
CA LYS A 205 52.29 -0.67 -22.48
C LYS A 205 53.15 0.15 -23.42
N LEU A 206 52.54 1.07 -24.16
CA LEU A 206 53.27 1.98 -25.04
C LEU A 206 54.18 2.93 -24.26
N ALA A 207 53.70 3.54 -23.16
CA ALA A 207 54.50 4.41 -22.31
C ALA A 207 55.74 3.70 -21.76
N ARG A 208 55.57 2.48 -21.25
CA ARG A 208 56.69 1.65 -20.73
C ARG A 208 57.74 1.36 -21.82
N SER A 209 57.28 0.92 -23.04
CA SER A 209 58.17 0.64 -24.17
C SER A 209 58.94 1.90 -24.64
N ARG A 210 58.29 3.08 -24.63
CA ARG A 210 58.93 4.37 -24.94
C ARG A 210 59.96 4.79 -23.86
N GLN A 211 59.64 4.58 -22.61
CA GLN A 211 60.59 4.86 -21.50
C GLN A 211 61.84 4.00 -21.58
N GLU A 212 61.70 2.68 -21.81
CA GLU A 212 62.81 1.75 -21.97
C GLU A 212 63.75 2.17 -23.10
N ARG A 213 63.21 2.82 -24.15
CA ARG A 213 63.97 3.33 -25.29
C ARG A 213 64.43 4.78 -25.13
N GLY A 214 64.16 5.43 -23.99
CA GLY A 214 64.52 6.81 -23.72
C GLY A 214 63.69 7.89 -24.40
N TYR A 215 62.53 7.51 -25.01
CA TYR A 215 61.65 8.43 -25.73
C TYR A 215 60.60 9.14 -24.85
N THR A 216 60.39 8.69 -23.58
CA THR A 216 59.48 9.34 -22.68
C THR A 216 60.03 9.35 -21.23
N SER A 217 59.48 10.22 -20.37
CA SER A 217 59.92 10.36 -18.99
C SER A 217 59.31 9.28 -18.09
N ALA A 218 59.97 8.99 -16.97
CA ALA A 218 59.41 8.14 -15.93
C ALA A 218 58.08 8.69 -15.36
N LEU A 219 57.92 10.03 -15.31
CA LEU A 219 56.72 10.70 -14.88
C LEU A 219 55.50 10.30 -15.72
N GLU A 220 55.63 10.34 -17.08
CA GLU A 220 54.56 9.97 -18.00
C GLU A 220 54.13 8.50 -17.80
N THR A 221 55.09 7.61 -17.63
CA THR A 221 54.79 6.19 -17.34
C THR A 221 54.03 6.04 -16.00
N GLN A 222 54.42 6.77 -14.97
CA GLN A 222 53.72 6.73 -13.67
C GLN A 222 52.32 7.34 -13.74
N GLN A 223 52.13 8.39 -14.49
CA GLN A 223 50.80 8.96 -14.78
C GLN A 223 49.91 7.95 -15.51
N SER A 224 50.45 7.27 -16.54
CA SER A 224 49.71 6.23 -17.28
C SER A 224 49.36 5.03 -16.39
N GLU A 225 50.28 4.59 -15.53
CA GLU A 225 50.03 3.52 -14.55
C GLU A 225 48.92 3.92 -13.55
N THR A 226 48.96 5.15 -13.02
CA THR A 226 47.95 5.68 -12.11
C THR A 226 46.56 5.61 -12.72
N GLU A 227 46.42 6.03 -14.00
CA GLU A 227 45.14 5.99 -14.70
C GLU A 227 44.64 4.57 -14.97
N TYR A 228 45.54 3.68 -15.38
CA TYR A 228 45.19 2.27 -15.51
C TYR A 228 44.65 1.71 -14.18
N ARG A 229 45.37 1.94 -13.06
CA ARG A 229 44.97 1.46 -11.74
C ARG A 229 43.66 2.07 -11.26
N ALA A 230 43.46 3.36 -11.47
CA ALA A 230 42.22 4.06 -11.14
C ALA A 230 41.02 3.44 -11.86
N THR A 231 41.15 3.19 -13.18
CA THR A 231 40.07 2.55 -13.96
C THR A 231 39.87 1.08 -13.57
N ALA A 232 40.98 0.35 -13.33
CA ALA A 232 40.91 -1.04 -12.91
C ALA A 232 40.16 -1.20 -11.56
N ALA A 233 40.24 -0.20 -10.67
CA ALA A 233 39.48 -0.21 -9.41
C ALA A 233 37.97 0.02 -9.59
N VAL A 234 37.55 0.71 -10.65
CA VAL A 234 36.10 0.94 -10.95
C VAL A 234 35.41 -0.35 -11.37
N VAL A 235 36.07 -1.25 -12.08
CA VAL A 235 35.49 -2.48 -12.60
C VAL A 235 34.89 -3.38 -11.49
N PRO A 236 35.65 -3.80 -10.45
CA PRO A 236 35.10 -4.62 -9.38
C PRO A 236 34.04 -3.89 -8.56
N GLN A 237 34.10 -2.55 -8.45
CA GLN A 237 33.06 -1.75 -7.81
C GLN A 237 31.72 -1.86 -8.56
N LEU A 238 31.74 -1.72 -9.90
CA LEU A 238 30.54 -1.88 -10.74
C LEU A 238 30.02 -3.31 -10.73
N GLN A 239 30.91 -4.31 -10.77
CA GLN A 239 30.51 -5.72 -10.68
C GLN A 239 29.82 -6.05 -9.35
N LEU A 240 30.28 -5.46 -8.24
CA LEU A 240 29.62 -5.61 -6.95
C LEU A 240 28.23 -4.95 -6.96
N ALA A 241 28.12 -3.74 -7.54
CA ALA A 241 26.83 -3.04 -7.67
C ALA A 241 25.84 -3.85 -8.52
N ILE A 242 26.30 -4.43 -9.64
CA ILE A 242 25.50 -5.31 -10.51
C ILE A 242 24.96 -6.50 -9.71
N ARG A 243 25.81 -7.23 -8.99
CA ARG A 243 25.36 -8.38 -8.19
C ARG A 243 24.34 -7.99 -7.14
N ARG A 244 24.54 -6.87 -6.45
CA ARG A 244 23.57 -6.37 -5.46
C ARG A 244 22.23 -6.03 -6.11
N GLN A 245 22.26 -5.43 -7.28
CA GLN A 245 21.05 -5.11 -8.04
C GLN A 245 20.32 -6.36 -8.54
N GLU A 246 21.06 -7.38 -9.00
CA GLU A 246 20.48 -8.68 -9.36
C GLU A 246 19.82 -9.37 -8.16
N HIS A 247 20.46 -9.34 -6.99
CA HIS A 247 19.87 -9.90 -5.77
C HIS A 247 18.59 -9.15 -5.37
N ALA A 248 18.57 -7.82 -5.48
CA ALA A 248 17.37 -7.03 -5.19
C ALA A 248 16.21 -7.41 -6.14
N ILE A 249 16.48 -7.55 -7.44
CA ILE A 249 15.46 -7.97 -8.42
C ILE A 249 15.00 -9.42 -8.13
N SER A 250 15.92 -10.32 -7.78
CA SER A 250 15.56 -11.70 -7.41
C SER A 250 14.58 -11.73 -6.23
N LEU A 251 14.82 -10.91 -5.20
CA LEU A 251 13.90 -10.81 -4.05
C LEU A 251 12.53 -10.25 -4.47
N LEU A 252 12.50 -9.24 -5.34
CA LEU A 252 11.25 -8.68 -5.85
C LEU A 252 10.44 -9.72 -6.63
N THR A 253 11.11 -10.58 -7.40
CA THR A 253 10.47 -11.67 -8.17
C THR A 253 10.20 -12.93 -7.35
N GLY A 254 10.43 -12.90 -6.04
CA GLY A 254 10.22 -14.05 -5.14
C GLY A 254 11.20 -15.21 -5.38
N SER A 255 12.36 -14.94 -5.97
CA SER A 255 13.37 -15.94 -6.31
C SER A 255 14.59 -15.86 -5.38
N ALA A 256 15.34 -16.96 -5.28
CA ALA A 256 16.63 -16.95 -4.61
C ALA A 256 17.61 -15.98 -5.33
N PRO A 257 18.52 -15.30 -4.58
CA PRO A 257 19.50 -14.40 -5.18
C PRO A 257 20.31 -15.08 -6.29
N GLY A 258 20.32 -14.48 -7.49
CA GLY A 258 20.97 -15.05 -8.67
C GLY A 258 21.08 -14.04 -9.80
N ALA A 259 21.63 -14.50 -10.94
CA ALA A 259 21.74 -13.69 -12.15
C ALA A 259 20.36 -13.38 -12.74
N VAL A 260 20.19 -12.14 -13.21
CA VAL A 260 18.96 -11.67 -13.86
C VAL A 260 19.18 -11.63 -15.37
N PRO A 261 18.24 -12.12 -16.20
CA PRO A 261 18.33 -12.00 -17.65
C PRO A 261 18.42 -10.54 -18.11
N ARG A 262 19.14 -10.30 -19.23
CA ARG A 262 19.26 -8.99 -19.87
C ARG A 262 18.44 -8.97 -21.15
N GLY A 263 17.70 -7.89 -21.35
CA GLY A 263 16.99 -7.57 -22.59
C GLY A 263 17.71 -6.47 -23.38
N LEU A 264 16.96 -5.41 -23.72
CA LEU A 264 17.48 -4.28 -24.47
C LEU A 264 18.61 -3.55 -23.71
N ALA A 265 19.55 -2.95 -24.45
CA ALA A 265 20.52 -2.04 -23.83
C ALA A 265 19.83 -0.80 -23.27
N LEU A 266 20.48 -0.11 -22.31
CA LEU A 266 19.90 1.08 -21.64
C LEU A 266 19.39 2.13 -22.64
N ASN A 267 20.16 2.40 -23.68
CA ASN A 267 19.84 3.42 -24.69
C ASN A 267 18.73 2.99 -25.65
N ASP A 268 18.44 1.69 -25.76
CA ASP A 268 17.38 1.15 -26.61
C ASP A 268 16.03 1.08 -25.90
N LEU A 269 16.02 1.28 -24.56
CA LEU A 269 14.78 1.42 -23.80
C LEU A 269 14.06 2.70 -24.23
N ARG A 270 12.77 2.55 -24.54
CA ARG A 270 11.97 3.66 -25.07
C ARG A 270 11.51 4.58 -23.95
N LEU A 271 11.63 5.89 -24.16
CA LEU A 271 10.89 6.90 -23.41
C LEU A 271 9.58 7.15 -24.16
N SER A 272 8.49 6.55 -23.69
CA SER A 272 7.17 6.80 -24.29
C SER A 272 6.73 8.25 -24.08
N PRO A 273 5.88 8.83 -24.95
CA PRO A 273 5.28 10.13 -24.71
C PRO A 273 4.59 10.19 -23.35
N LEU A 274 4.51 11.37 -22.74
CA LEU A 274 3.81 11.55 -21.47
C LEU A 274 2.36 11.10 -21.59
N PRO A 275 1.79 10.39 -20.60
CA PRO A 275 0.37 10.03 -20.61
C PRO A 275 -0.48 11.29 -20.45
N ALA A 276 -1.77 11.19 -20.73
CA ALA A 276 -2.72 12.22 -20.38
C ALA A 276 -2.75 12.36 -18.84
N LEU A 277 -2.33 13.51 -18.34
CA LEU A 277 -2.26 13.75 -16.89
C LEU A 277 -3.65 13.77 -16.23
N GLY A 278 -4.68 14.22 -16.98
CA GLY A 278 -6.01 14.45 -16.42
C GLY A 278 -6.03 15.68 -15.50
N LEU A 279 -7.15 15.90 -14.85
CA LEU A 279 -7.26 16.93 -13.81
C LEU A 279 -6.69 16.40 -12.48
N PRO A 280 -6.13 17.28 -11.63
CA PRO A 280 -5.72 16.89 -10.28
C PRO A 280 -6.83 16.18 -9.49
N SER A 281 -8.09 16.59 -9.65
CA SER A 281 -9.25 15.93 -9.03
C SER A 281 -9.48 14.48 -9.49
N ASP A 282 -9.06 14.11 -10.71
CA ASP A 282 -9.18 12.75 -11.21
C ASP A 282 -8.25 11.79 -10.45
N LEU A 283 -7.14 12.30 -9.92
CA LEU A 283 -6.17 11.53 -9.16
C LEU A 283 -6.79 10.88 -7.92
N LEU A 284 -7.76 11.56 -7.30
CA LEU A 284 -8.47 11.06 -6.11
C LEU A 284 -9.16 9.70 -6.36
N ARG A 285 -9.51 9.41 -7.61
CA ARG A 285 -10.18 8.16 -8.03
C ARG A 285 -9.24 7.15 -8.67
N ARG A 286 -7.99 7.53 -8.93
CA ARG A 286 -7.02 6.71 -9.68
C ARG A 286 -5.89 6.16 -8.83
N ARG A 287 -5.83 6.54 -7.55
CA ARG A 287 -4.77 6.09 -6.64
C ARG A 287 -5.32 5.17 -5.57
N PRO A 288 -4.76 3.95 -5.48
CA PRO A 288 -5.21 2.99 -4.47
C PRO A 288 -4.83 3.39 -3.03
N ASP A 289 -3.75 4.17 -2.82
CA ASP A 289 -3.39 4.67 -1.49
C ASP A 289 -4.38 5.72 -0.96
N ILE A 290 -4.92 6.58 -1.84
CA ILE A 290 -6.00 7.51 -1.50
C ILE A 290 -7.28 6.73 -1.17
N ALA A 291 -7.64 5.74 -2.00
CA ALA A 291 -8.80 4.88 -1.75
C ALA A 291 -8.68 4.11 -0.42
N ASN A 292 -7.48 3.66 -0.06
CA ASN A 292 -7.21 3.05 1.25
C ASN A 292 -7.51 4.04 2.39
N ALA A 293 -6.99 5.26 2.31
CA ALA A 293 -7.18 6.27 3.35
C ALA A 293 -8.65 6.71 3.48
N GLU A 294 -9.38 6.83 2.36
CA GLU A 294 -10.82 7.11 2.33
C GLU A 294 -11.61 5.97 3.00
N ALA A 295 -11.31 4.72 2.68
CA ALA A 295 -11.97 3.57 3.29
C ALA A 295 -11.68 3.48 4.81
N GLN A 296 -10.48 3.84 5.27
CA GLN A 296 -10.16 3.93 6.71
C GLN A 296 -10.98 5.03 7.40
N LEU A 297 -11.20 6.16 6.74
CA LEU A 297 -12.06 7.23 7.26
C LEU A 297 -13.50 6.74 7.39
N LEU A 298 -14.04 6.09 6.37
CA LEU A 298 -15.39 5.51 6.39
C LEU A 298 -15.54 4.46 7.52
N ALA A 299 -14.51 3.63 7.73
CA ALA A 299 -14.49 2.66 8.82
C ALA A 299 -14.54 3.35 10.19
N SER A 300 -13.82 4.46 10.38
CA SER A 300 -13.80 5.23 11.63
C SER A 300 -15.12 5.97 11.88
N ASP A 301 -15.76 6.49 10.84
CA ASP A 301 -17.10 7.10 10.91
C ASP A 301 -18.15 6.08 11.38
N ALA A 302 -18.10 4.87 10.83
CA ALA A 302 -18.98 3.79 11.22
C ALA A 302 -18.71 3.35 12.69
N GLN A 303 -17.45 3.28 13.12
CA GLN A 303 -17.10 2.99 14.52
C GLN A 303 -17.60 4.07 15.49
N LEU A 304 -17.52 5.34 15.11
CA LEU A 304 -18.07 6.45 15.92
C LEU A 304 -19.60 6.31 16.05
N SER A 305 -20.29 5.95 14.96
CA SER A 305 -21.73 5.68 14.96
C SER A 305 -22.08 4.54 15.91
N ALA A 306 -21.34 3.43 15.88
CA ALA A 306 -21.49 2.31 16.79
C ALA A 306 -21.24 2.70 18.26
N ALA A 307 -20.23 3.54 18.54
CA ALA A 307 -19.93 4.02 19.89
C ALA A 307 -21.06 4.93 20.43
N ARG A 308 -21.66 5.76 19.58
CA ARG A 308 -22.82 6.59 19.96
C ARG A 308 -24.06 5.73 20.26
N ALA A 309 -24.30 4.68 19.46
CA ALA A 309 -25.39 3.74 19.68
C ALA A 309 -25.28 2.99 21.01
N GLN A 310 -24.09 2.78 21.57
CA GLN A 310 -23.89 2.16 22.87
C GLN A 310 -24.39 3.01 24.05
N LEU A 311 -24.68 4.30 23.84
CA LEU A 311 -25.32 5.16 24.85
C LEU A 311 -26.82 4.88 25.00
N LEU A 312 -27.43 4.16 24.06
CA LEU A 312 -28.86 3.90 23.97
C LEU A 312 -29.20 2.51 24.54
N PRO A 313 -30.47 2.29 24.93
CA PRO A 313 -30.90 1.02 25.51
C PRO A 313 -30.74 -0.14 24.51
N SER A 314 -30.18 -1.26 24.94
CA SER A 314 -30.09 -2.52 24.13
C SER A 314 -31.28 -3.44 24.46
N LEU A 315 -31.80 -4.12 23.44
CA LEU A 315 -32.81 -5.16 23.54
C LEU A 315 -32.20 -6.52 23.24
N ARG A 316 -32.25 -7.43 24.21
CA ARG A 316 -31.78 -8.81 24.01
C ARG A 316 -32.94 -9.78 24.19
N LEU A 317 -33.05 -10.70 23.23
CA LEU A 317 -33.95 -11.84 23.29
C LEU A 317 -33.15 -13.07 23.72
N SER A 318 -33.76 -13.91 24.57
CA SER A 318 -33.16 -15.15 25.04
C SER A 318 -34.20 -16.26 25.08
N ALA A 319 -33.76 -17.45 24.74
CA ALA A 319 -34.57 -18.67 24.90
C ALA A 319 -33.68 -19.79 25.47
N THR A 320 -34.27 -20.57 26.39
CA THR A 320 -33.62 -21.76 26.90
C THR A 320 -34.55 -22.96 26.81
N LEU A 321 -34.00 -24.12 26.51
CA LEU A 321 -34.69 -25.42 26.48
C LEU A 321 -33.77 -26.48 27.06
N GLY A 322 -34.19 -27.18 28.09
CA GLY A 322 -33.35 -28.19 28.71
C GLY A 322 -34.09 -29.10 29.65
N SER A 323 -33.34 -29.79 30.48
CA SER A 323 -33.88 -30.59 31.58
C SER A 323 -33.00 -30.45 32.83
N ILE A 324 -33.58 -30.67 33.96
CA ILE A 324 -32.86 -30.77 35.23
C ILE A 324 -33.13 -32.12 35.88
N THR A 325 -32.07 -32.74 36.32
CA THR A 325 -32.08 -33.93 37.16
C THR A 325 -31.48 -33.58 38.51
N SER A 326 -32.17 -33.91 39.59
CA SER A 326 -31.68 -33.64 40.94
C SER A 326 -31.99 -34.79 41.88
N SER A 327 -30.98 -35.25 42.62
CA SER A 327 -31.18 -36.30 43.62
C SER A 327 -32.09 -35.88 44.79
N ALA A 328 -32.41 -34.56 44.92
CA ALA A 328 -33.31 -34.02 45.93
C ALA A 328 -34.76 -33.92 45.44
N LEU A 329 -35.05 -34.16 44.15
CA LEU A 329 -36.38 -34.04 43.54
C LEU A 329 -36.91 -35.46 43.16
N ARG A 330 -38.21 -35.67 43.33
CA ARG A 330 -38.91 -36.89 42.85
C ARG A 330 -39.57 -36.58 41.49
N GLY A 331 -39.53 -37.49 40.55
CA GLY A 331 -40.12 -37.29 39.20
C GLY A 331 -39.15 -36.81 38.14
N ASP A 332 -37.92 -37.12 38.25
CA ASP A 332 -36.78 -36.79 37.42
C ASP A 332 -36.75 -37.54 36.08
N PRO A 333 -36.35 -36.89 34.93
CA PRO A 333 -35.92 -35.50 34.72
C PRO A 333 -37.08 -34.49 34.49
N PHE A 334 -36.93 -33.25 34.97
CA PHE A 334 -37.88 -32.20 34.69
C PHE A 334 -37.47 -31.42 33.46
N LYS A 335 -38.41 -31.18 32.54
CA LYS A 335 -38.20 -30.33 31.35
C LYS A 335 -38.31 -28.86 31.78
N LEU A 336 -37.37 -28.06 31.33
CA LEU A 336 -37.32 -26.60 31.56
C LEU A 336 -37.26 -25.89 30.24
N TRP A 337 -38.03 -24.81 30.13
CA TRP A 337 -37.93 -23.88 29.02
C TRP A 337 -38.19 -22.47 29.50
N SER A 338 -37.55 -21.48 28.85
CA SER A 338 -37.88 -20.08 29.06
C SER A 338 -37.73 -19.33 27.75
N LEU A 339 -38.55 -18.31 27.57
CA LEU A 339 -38.44 -17.33 26.50
C LEU A 339 -38.55 -15.94 27.17
N GLY A 340 -37.59 -15.08 26.90
CA GLY A 340 -37.51 -13.78 27.54
C GLY A 340 -36.93 -12.71 26.66
N GLY A 341 -37.24 -11.47 26.97
CA GLY A 341 -36.61 -10.27 26.43
C GLY A 341 -36.15 -9.38 27.57
N SER A 342 -34.98 -8.81 27.43
CA SER A 342 -34.46 -7.85 28.42
C SER A 342 -34.05 -6.55 27.73
N VAL A 343 -34.40 -5.42 28.34
CA VAL A 343 -33.94 -4.09 27.95
C VAL A 343 -32.92 -3.60 28.99
N LEU A 344 -31.72 -3.25 28.53
CA LEU A 344 -30.69 -2.68 29.38
C LEU A 344 -30.37 -1.26 28.90
N ALA A 345 -30.62 -0.26 29.75
CA ALA A 345 -30.31 1.14 29.51
C ALA A 345 -29.16 1.58 30.45
N PRO A 346 -28.01 2.03 29.92
CA PRO A 346 -26.90 2.50 30.74
C PRO A 346 -27.22 3.90 31.28
N LEU A 347 -27.60 4.01 32.55
CA LEU A 347 -27.93 5.30 33.20
C LEU A 347 -26.69 6.00 33.75
N PHE A 348 -25.78 5.25 34.38
CA PHE A 348 -24.55 5.76 34.95
C PHE A 348 -23.44 4.71 34.89
N GLU A 349 -22.37 5.04 34.19
CA GLU A 349 -21.17 4.20 34.07
C GLU A 349 -19.88 4.98 34.37
N GLY A 350 -19.90 5.93 35.27
CA GLY A 350 -18.70 6.70 35.64
C GLY A 350 -18.06 7.48 34.49
N GLY A 351 -18.82 7.79 33.42
CA GLY A 351 -18.31 8.48 32.25
C GLY A 351 -17.69 7.58 31.17
N ARG A 352 -17.57 6.27 31.38
CA ARG A 352 -16.89 5.32 30.47
C ARG A 352 -17.41 5.40 29.03
N LEU A 353 -18.71 5.30 28.80
CA LEU A 353 -19.29 5.33 27.45
C LEU A 353 -19.07 6.67 26.74
N ARG A 354 -19.21 7.79 27.49
CA ARG A 354 -18.94 9.13 26.93
C ARG A 354 -17.47 9.29 26.54
N ALA A 355 -16.55 8.78 27.36
CA ALA A 355 -15.12 8.77 27.04
C ALA A 355 -14.82 7.90 25.80
N GLN A 356 -15.53 6.79 25.64
CA GLN A 356 -15.39 5.93 24.45
C GLN A 356 -15.86 6.61 23.16
N VAL A 357 -16.97 7.37 23.21
CA VAL A 357 -17.42 8.21 22.08
C VAL A 357 -16.36 9.26 21.74
N LYS A 358 -15.82 9.99 22.73
CA LYS A 358 -14.74 10.95 22.50
C LYS A 358 -13.49 10.31 21.91
N ALA A 359 -13.12 9.11 22.35
CA ALA A 359 -11.98 8.38 21.78
C ALA A 359 -12.23 7.98 20.33
N SER A 360 -13.46 7.56 19.98
CA SER A 360 -13.83 7.23 18.60
C SER A 360 -13.88 8.47 17.70
N ASP A 361 -14.33 9.60 18.24
CA ASP A 361 -14.33 10.90 17.55
C ASP A 361 -12.90 11.36 17.24
N ALA A 362 -11.99 11.26 18.21
CA ALA A 362 -10.57 11.57 17.99
C ALA A 362 -9.90 10.63 16.96
N ARG A 363 -10.31 9.35 16.90
CA ARG A 363 -9.83 8.42 15.85
C ARG A 363 -10.33 8.82 14.47
N ARG A 364 -11.58 9.29 14.39
CA ARG A 364 -12.12 9.83 13.15
C ARG A 364 -11.34 11.04 12.67
N GLU A 365 -11.00 11.98 13.55
CA GLU A 365 -10.17 13.15 13.23
C GLU A 365 -8.77 12.71 12.75
N GLN A 366 -8.17 11.69 13.39
CA GLN A 366 -6.90 11.11 12.92
C GLN A 366 -7.01 10.52 11.50
N ALA A 367 -8.11 9.79 11.21
CA ALA A 367 -8.33 9.22 9.88
C ALA A 367 -8.58 10.30 8.83
N LEU A 368 -9.30 11.37 9.15
CA LEU A 368 -9.49 12.53 8.27
C LEU A 368 -8.17 13.20 7.93
N ALA A 369 -7.35 13.52 8.93
CA ALA A 369 -6.02 14.08 8.71
C ALA A 369 -5.11 13.12 7.90
N GLY A 370 -5.26 11.82 8.11
CA GLY A 370 -4.57 10.78 7.31
C GLY A 370 -4.98 10.82 5.83
N TYR A 371 -6.27 10.96 5.55
CA TYR A 371 -6.79 11.09 4.20
C TYR A 371 -6.29 12.39 3.52
N GLU A 372 -6.37 13.53 4.20
CA GLU A 372 -5.85 14.79 3.70
C GLU A 372 -4.35 14.71 3.38
N LYS A 373 -3.58 14.09 4.27
CA LYS A 373 -2.15 13.85 4.05
C LYS A 373 -1.90 12.98 2.80
N ALA A 374 -2.66 11.91 2.61
CA ALA A 374 -2.53 11.04 1.43
C ALA A 374 -2.79 11.82 0.14
N VAL A 375 -3.83 12.67 0.10
CA VAL A 375 -4.16 13.53 -1.03
C VAL A 375 -3.04 14.52 -1.33
N LEU A 376 -2.56 15.26 -0.32
CA LEU A 376 -1.49 16.25 -0.49
C LEU A 376 -0.17 15.59 -0.94
N THR A 377 0.17 14.44 -0.36
CA THR A 377 1.35 13.67 -0.77
C THR A 377 1.23 13.22 -2.22
N ALA A 378 0.05 12.78 -2.65
CA ALA A 378 -0.19 12.36 -4.02
C ALA A 378 0.00 13.50 -5.02
N PHE A 379 -0.50 14.70 -4.71
CA PHE A 379 -0.27 15.88 -5.54
C PHE A 379 1.22 16.26 -5.61
N GLY A 380 1.91 16.27 -4.46
CA GLY A 380 3.35 16.54 -4.41
C GLY A 380 4.15 15.54 -5.24
N GLU A 381 3.86 14.24 -5.12
CA GLU A 381 4.54 13.20 -5.92
C GLU A 381 4.38 13.41 -7.43
N VAL A 382 3.19 13.79 -7.91
CA VAL A 382 2.98 14.04 -9.35
C VAL A 382 3.75 15.28 -9.80
N GLU A 383 3.68 16.39 -9.06
CA GLU A 383 4.41 17.62 -9.39
C GLU A 383 5.93 17.41 -9.39
N ASP A 384 6.46 16.71 -8.38
CA ASP A 384 7.88 16.37 -8.28
C ASP A 384 8.34 15.54 -9.49
N GLN A 385 7.54 14.57 -9.93
CA GLN A 385 7.91 13.73 -11.07
C GLN A 385 7.75 14.48 -12.41
N LEU A 386 6.79 15.38 -12.55
CA LEU A 386 6.66 16.24 -13.72
C LEU A 386 7.87 17.15 -13.84
N ALA A 387 8.26 17.80 -12.74
CA ALA A 387 9.46 18.63 -12.69
C ALA A 387 10.72 17.80 -13.01
N ALA A 388 10.84 16.59 -12.43
CA ALA A 388 11.98 15.71 -12.71
C ALA A 388 12.07 15.33 -14.19
N VAL A 389 10.96 14.98 -14.84
CA VAL A 389 10.94 14.62 -16.26
C VAL A 389 11.41 15.83 -17.12
N GLU A 390 10.91 17.03 -16.85
CA GLU A 390 11.26 18.24 -17.60
C GLU A 390 12.73 18.62 -17.41
N GLU A 391 13.21 18.67 -16.16
CA GLU A 391 14.57 19.13 -15.86
C GLU A 391 15.63 18.11 -16.28
N LEU A 392 15.37 16.79 -16.12
CA LEU A 392 16.28 15.75 -16.59
C LEU A 392 16.36 15.71 -18.13
N GLU A 393 15.29 16.07 -18.84
CA GLU A 393 15.32 16.21 -20.30
C GLU A 393 16.21 17.40 -20.71
N ARG A 394 16.04 18.57 -20.08
CA ARG A 394 16.92 19.73 -20.34
C ARG A 394 18.38 19.42 -20.01
N GLN A 395 18.63 18.79 -18.87
CA GLN A 395 19.98 18.39 -18.46
C GLN A 395 20.61 17.42 -19.48
N SER A 396 19.81 16.50 -20.04
CA SER A 396 20.32 15.52 -20.99
C SER A 396 20.85 16.15 -22.30
N VAL A 397 20.24 17.22 -22.77
CA VAL A 397 20.70 17.97 -23.93
C VAL A 397 22.11 18.53 -23.69
N GLU A 398 22.31 19.17 -22.54
CA GLU A 398 23.61 19.77 -22.18
C GLU A 398 24.71 18.72 -21.93
N VAL A 399 24.36 17.63 -21.23
CA VAL A 399 25.31 16.52 -20.96
C VAL A 399 25.72 15.82 -22.26
N GLU A 400 24.80 15.60 -23.19
CA GLU A 400 25.14 15.00 -24.50
C GLU A 400 25.98 15.95 -25.36
N ALA A 401 25.71 17.26 -25.35
CA ALA A 401 26.54 18.28 -26.00
C ALA A 401 27.93 18.30 -25.37
N GLN A 402 28.06 18.26 -24.06
CA GLN A 402 29.33 18.19 -23.33
C GLN A 402 30.10 16.91 -23.71
N ARG A 403 29.45 15.76 -23.74
CA ARG A 403 30.05 14.48 -24.10
C ARG A 403 30.60 14.51 -25.53
N ALA A 404 29.83 15.05 -26.47
CA ALA A 404 30.26 15.20 -27.87
C ALA A 404 31.47 16.13 -27.99
N ALA A 405 31.48 17.27 -27.30
CA ALA A 405 32.60 18.20 -27.28
C ALA A 405 33.87 17.56 -26.68
N LEU A 406 33.74 16.80 -25.57
CA LEU A 406 34.85 16.09 -24.94
C LEU A 406 35.38 14.95 -25.82
N GLN A 407 34.52 14.29 -26.58
CA GLN A 407 34.95 13.26 -27.53
C GLN A 407 35.79 13.86 -28.65
N GLU A 408 35.38 15.00 -29.18
CA GLU A 408 36.15 15.71 -30.19
C GLU A 408 37.44 16.30 -29.58
N GLY A 409 37.39 16.85 -28.38
CA GLY A 409 38.55 17.32 -27.63
C GLY A 409 39.61 16.24 -27.43
N LEU A 410 39.17 15.02 -27.04
CA LEU A 410 40.09 13.88 -26.95
C LEU A 410 40.71 13.50 -28.29
N ARG A 411 39.92 13.52 -29.37
CA ARG A 411 40.46 13.22 -30.71
C ARG A 411 41.56 14.22 -31.10
N VAL A 412 41.33 15.51 -30.82
CA VAL A 412 42.31 16.56 -31.12
C VAL A 412 43.55 16.42 -30.24
N ALA A 413 43.37 16.24 -28.90
CA ALA A 413 44.46 16.07 -27.94
C ALA A 413 45.35 14.86 -28.29
N SER A 414 44.73 13.70 -28.59
CA SER A 414 45.45 12.48 -29.00
C SER A 414 46.27 12.66 -30.27
N ASN A 415 45.72 13.36 -31.28
CA ASN A 415 46.47 13.63 -32.52
C ASN A 415 47.65 14.58 -32.23
N ARG A 416 47.46 15.67 -31.49
CA ARG A 416 48.53 16.59 -31.15
C ARG A 416 49.63 15.96 -30.33
N TYR A 417 49.27 15.07 -29.37
CA TYR A 417 50.26 14.30 -28.60
C TYR A 417 51.06 13.35 -29.49
N LYS A 418 50.41 12.61 -30.43
CA LYS A 418 51.08 11.72 -31.36
C LYS A 418 52.09 12.44 -32.25
N GLU A 419 51.76 13.65 -32.69
CA GLU A 419 52.58 14.53 -33.53
C GLU A 419 53.63 15.33 -32.71
N GLY A 420 53.64 15.20 -31.39
CA GLY A 420 54.59 15.90 -30.50
C GLY A 420 54.27 17.35 -30.22
N TYR A 421 53.06 17.86 -30.55
CA TYR A 421 52.62 19.25 -30.35
C TYR A 421 51.89 19.47 -29.03
N ALA A 422 51.62 18.43 -28.22
CA ALA A 422 50.98 18.52 -26.94
C ALA A 422 51.65 17.57 -25.92
N SER A 423 51.50 17.87 -24.63
CA SER A 423 51.97 17.00 -23.57
C SER A 423 51.02 15.80 -23.39
N TYR A 424 51.56 14.72 -22.78
CA TYR A 424 50.73 13.57 -22.40
C TYR A 424 49.64 13.98 -21.39
N LEU A 425 49.89 15.00 -20.57
CA LEU A 425 48.93 15.49 -19.59
C LEU A 425 47.66 16.04 -20.26
N ASP A 426 47.78 16.73 -21.41
CA ASP A 426 46.64 17.27 -22.19
C ASP A 426 45.74 16.13 -22.68
N GLU A 427 46.34 15.05 -23.23
CA GLU A 427 45.59 13.87 -23.64
C GLU A 427 44.93 13.18 -22.46
N LEU A 428 45.66 13.04 -21.36
CA LEU A 428 45.19 12.40 -20.15
C LEU A 428 43.99 13.12 -19.53
N ASP A 429 44.02 14.44 -19.47
CA ASP A 429 42.90 15.25 -18.96
C ASP A 429 41.67 15.11 -19.89
N ALA A 430 41.85 15.09 -21.20
CA ALA A 430 40.76 14.85 -22.15
C ALA A 430 40.15 13.45 -21.96
N GLN A 431 40.97 12.42 -21.73
CA GLN A 431 40.51 11.05 -21.48
C GLN A 431 39.70 10.95 -20.17
N ARG A 432 40.17 11.59 -19.09
CA ARG A 432 39.49 11.60 -17.78
C ARG A 432 38.12 12.27 -17.87
N ASN A 433 38.11 13.46 -18.50
CA ASN A 433 36.86 14.22 -18.65
C ASN A 433 35.85 13.49 -19.51
N LEU A 434 36.24 12.88 -20.62
CA LEU A 434 35.34 12.07 -21.45
C LEU A 434 34.80 10.85 -20.70
N PHE A 435 35.64 10.11 -19.98
CA PHE A 435 35.22 8.97 -19.18
C PHE A 435 34.17 9.38 -18.12
N SER A 436 34.43 10.49 -17.41
CA SER A 436 33.48 11.03 -16.44
C SER A 436 32.14 11.44 -17.07
N ALA A 437 32.19 12.15 -18.20
CA ALA A 437 30.98 12.57 -18.93
C ALA A 437 30.17 11.38 -19.45
N GLN A 438 30.83 10.33 -19.94
CA GLN A 438 30.16 9.08 -20.38
C GLN A 438 29.43 8.40 -19.21
N GLN A 439 30.07 8.30 -18.04
CA GLN A 439 29.45 7.74 -16.83
C GLN A 439 28.23 8.56 -16.39
N THR A 440 28.34 9.91 -16.44
CA THR A 440 27.26 10.83 -16.09
C THR A 440 26.09 10.71 -17.09
N ALA A 441 26.36 10.66 -18.38
CA ALA A 441 25.32 10.50 -19.42
C ALA A 441 24.51 9.21 -19.23
N LEU A 442 25.19 8.11 -18.93
CA LEU A 442 24.51 6.82 -18.67
C LEU A 442 23.67 6.84 -17.38
N GLN A 443 24.16 7.51 -16.33
CA GLN A 443 23.38 7.68 -15.12
C GLN A 443 22.15 8.55 -15.38
N LEU A 444 22.32 9.68 -16.06
CA LEU A 444 21.23 10.58 -16.40
C LEU A 444 20.16 9.92 -17.26
N ARG A 445 20.56 9.05 -18.20
CA ARG A 445 19.62 8.23 -18.98
C ARG A 445 18.78 7.31 -18.10
N ALA A 446 19.41 6.68 -17.11
CA ALA A 446 18.70 5.84 -16.16
C ALA A 446 17.74 6.66 -15.29
N ASP A 447 18.14 7.86 -14.85
CA ASP A 447 17.33 8.76 -14.04
C ASP A 447 16.09 9.26 -14.81
N GLN A 448 16.23 9.56 -16.13
CA GLN A 448 15.10 9.88 -17.00
C GLN A 448 14.08 8.74 -17.08
N LEU A 449 14.56 7.52 -17.30
CA LEU A 449 13.69 6.32 -17.35
C LEU A 449 13.03 6.06 -16.00
N ALA A 450 13.76 6.22 -14.89
CA ALA A 450 13.23 6.05 -13.54
C ALA A 450 12.21 7.15 -13.17
N ALA A 451 12.45 8.41 -13.56
CA ALA A 451 11.47 9.49 -13.38
C ALA A 451 10.16 9.17 -14.11
N ARG A 452 10.24 8.56 -15.30
CA ARG A 452 9.06 8.11 -16.03
C ARG A 452 8.30 7.01 -15.30
N VAL A 453 8.99 5.98 -14.81
CA VAL A 453 8.39 4.93 -13.97
C VAL A 453 7.69 5.53 -12.75
N ASN A 454 8.35 6.47 -12.08
CA ASN A 454 7.80 7.12 -10.89
C ASN A 454 6.60 8.01 -11.20
N LEU A 455 6.58 8.68 -12.36
CA LEU A 455 5.42 9.45 -12.82
C LEU A 455 4.23 8.52 -13.09
N ASP A 456 4.44 7.41 -13.80
CA ASP A 456 3.39 6.45 -14.08
C ASP A 456 2.83 5.85 -12.77
N ARG A 457 3.69 5.58 -11.77
CA ARG A 457 3.27 5.19 -10.42
C ARG A 457 2.48 6.29 -9.72
N ALA A 458 2.95 7.54 -9.73
CA ALA A 458 2.32 8.67 -9.07
C ALA A 458 0.93 8.98 -9.65
N LEU A 459 0.73 8.72 -10.93
CA LEU A 459 -0.57 8.83 -11.61
C LEU A 459 -1.51 7.63 -11.35
N GLY A 460 -1.09 6.68 -10.52
CA GLY A 460 -1.89 5.51 -10.13
C GLY A 460 -1.70 4.27 -11.00
N GLY A 461 -0.76 4.26 -11.96
CA GLY A 461 -0.41 3.07 -12.75
C GLY A 461 -1.53 2.49 -13.61
N GLY A 462 -2.58 3.26 -13.90
CA GLY A 462 -3.77 2.77 -14.61
C GLY A 462 -4.72 1.96 -13.73
N TRP A 463 -4.59 2.05 -12.41
CA TRP A 463 -5.51 1.43 -11.47
C TRP A 463 -6.92 2.01 -11.61
N GLN A 464 -7.91 1.13 -11.51
CA GLN A 464 -9.32 1.49 -11.44
C GLN A 464 -9.94 0.71 -10.28
N PRO A 465 -10.76 1.35 -9.44
CA PRO A 465 -11.49 0.62 -8.40
C PRO A 465 -12.35 -0.46 -9.07
N GLU A 466 -12.34 -1.67 -8.51
CA GLU A 466 -13.31 -2.69 -8.91
C GLU A 466 -14.72 -2.11 -8.68
N THR A 467 -15.46 -1.88 -9.75
CA THR A 467 -16.87 -1.54 -9.63
C THR A 467 -17.58 -2.75 -9.04
N VAL A 468 -17.80 -2.72 -7.72
CA VAL A 468 -18.74 -3.67 -7.11
C VAL A 468 -20.08 -3.43 -7.79
N SER A 469 -20.43 -4.29 -8.73
CA SER A 469 -21.78 -4.36 -9.24
C SER A 469 -22.67 -4.75 -8.05
N VAL A 470 -23.28 -3.75 -7.42
CA VAL A 470 -24.38 -3.97 -6.47
C VAL A 470 -25.48 -4.63 -7.30
N THR A 471 -25.43 -5.95 -7.38
CA THR A 471 -26.56 -6.73 -7.83
C THR A 471 -27.61 -6.48 -6.76
N SER A 472 -28.54 -5.57 -7.06
CA SER A 472 -29.75 -5.38 -6.28
C SER A 472 -30.49 -6.73 -6.26
N ALA A 473 -30.19 -7.54 -5.25
CA ALA A 473 -31.03 -8.66 -4.89
C ALA A 473 -32.34 -8.04 -4.40
N GLY A 474 -33.21 -7.74 -5.35
CA GLY A 474 -34.58 -7.48 -5.08
C GLY A 474 -35.27 -8.77 -4.59
N ARG A 475 -35.68 -8.72 -3.36
CA ARG A 475 -36.95 -9.22 -2.77
C ARG A 475 -36.81 -9.44 -1.29
#